data_23ca423899905fcdb658d53a4d7ab8b2
#
_entry.id   23ca423899905fcdb658d53a4d7ab8b2
#
_cell.length_a   1.000
_cell.length_b   1.000
_cell.length_c   1.000
_cell.angle_alpha   90.00
_cell.angle_beta   90.00
_cell.angle_gamma   90.00
#
_symmetry.space_group_name_H-M   'P 1'
#
loop_
_entity.id
_entity.type
_entity.pdbx_description
1 polymer ?
#
loop_
_entity_poly.entity_id
_entity_poly.type
_entity_poly.pdbx_seq_one_letter_code
_entity_poly.pdbx_strand_id
1 'polypeptide(L)'
;MVNISIAFVALVLISPVLLLVAIAVKLTSPGPAMYTQSRVGRDRRRGADRTPGDRRRSNFGGGLFTIYKFRSMRTDAESQGQAVWAVQNDPRVTPIGTFLRKSRLDELPQLFNVVLGDMNIVGPRPERPQIFVELSQQISDYPLRAMAKPGITGLAQINHTYDTCLESVRIKVRYDLEYLRVATIWTDLRIMASTIPVMLLRRGGW
;
A
#
# COMPACT_ATOMS: atom_id res chain seq x y z
N MET A 1 -10.89 -6.26 -14.99
CA MET A 1 -12.16 -6.80 -14.48
C MET A 1 -11.93 -7.89 -13.42
N VAL A 2 -11.07 -8.88 -13.62
CA VAL A 2 -10.82 -9.99 -12.66
C VAL A 2 -10.50 -9.52 -11.24
N ASN A 3 -9.59 -8.57 -11.06
CA ASN A 3 -9.25 -8.02 -9.73
C ASN A 3 -10.47 -7.46 -8.99
N ILE A 4 -11.35 -6.73 -9.71
CA ILE A 4 -12.54 -6.11 -9.10
C ILE A 4 -13.53 -7.20 -8.65
N SER A 5 -13.77 -8.23 -9.48
CA SER A 5 -14.67 -9.32 -9.12
C SER A 5 -14.16 -10.10 -7.90
N ILE A 6 -12.87 -10.43 -7.86
CA ILE A 6 -12.26 -11.11 -6.72
C ILE A 6 -12.36 -10.24 -5.46
N ALA A 7 -12.04 -8.93 -5.56
CA ALA A 7 -12.12 -8.02 -4.42
C ALA A 7 -13.54 -7.84 -3.90
N PHE A 8 -14.53 -7.77 -4.79
CA PHE A 8 -15.94 -7.66 -4.41
C PHE A 8 -16.42 -8.91 -3.65
N VAL A 9 -16.15 -10.11 -4.20
CA VAL A 9 -16.48 -11.37 -3.53
C VAL A 9 -15.78 -11.47 -2.17
N ALA A 10 -14.49 -11.14 -2.11
CA ALA A 10 -13.74 -11.11 -0.86
C ALA A 10 -14.37 -10.16 0.16
N LEU A 11 -14.73 -8.92 -0.24
CA LEU A 11 -15.40 -7.95 0.65
C LEU A 11 -16.70 -8.49 1.23
N VAL A 12 -17.54 -9.15 0.41
CA VAL A 12 -18.80 -9.76 0.89
C VAL A 12 -18.50 -10.84 1.94
N LEU A 13 -17.55 -11.73 1.65
CA LEU A 13 -17.21 -12.85 2.55
C LEU A 13 -16.58 -12.37 3.86
N ILE A 14 -15.72 -11.34 3.83
CA ILE A 14 -15.03 -10.84 5.03
C ILE A 14 -15.78 -9.70 5.72
N SER A 15 -16.95 -9.28 5.22
CA SER A 15 -17.73 -8.18 5.80
C SER A 15 -18.02 -8.32 7.30
N PRO A 16 -18.33 -9.52 7.85
CA PRO A 16 -18.48 -9.68 9.30
C PRO A 16 -17.19 -9.41 10.07
N VAL A 17 -16.04 -9.84 9.51
CA VAL A 17 -14.73 -9.57 10.11
C VAL A 17 -14.41 -8.07 10.08
N LEU A 18 -14.69 -7.38 8.97
CA LEU A 18 -14.50 -5.92 8.87
C LEU A 18 -15.33 -5.20 9.93
N LEU A 19 -16.59 -5.62 10.14
CA LEU A 19 -17.45 -5.02 11.16
C LEU A 19 -16.90 -5.25 12.58
N LEU A 20 -16.48 -6.47 12.90
CA LEU A 20 -15.88 -6.79 14.20
C LEU A 20 -14.61 -5.99 14.47
N VAL A 21 -13.73 -5.87 13.47
CA VAL A 21 -12.51 -5.05 13.58
C VAL A 21 -12.87 -3.57 13.77
N ALA A 22 -13.85 -3.05 13.03
CA ALA A 22 -14.29 -1.65 13.18
C ALA A 22 -14.80 -1.37 14.61
N ILE A 23 -15.60 -2.29 15.17
CA ILE A 23 -16.10 -2.20 16.55
C ILE A 23 -14.93 -2.25 17.54
N ALA A 24 -14.01 -3.21 17.39
CA ALA A 24 -12.86 -3.35 18.26
C ALA A 24 -11.97 -2.08 18.28
N VAL A 25 -11.71 -1.48 17.10
CA VAL A 25 -10.96 -0.22 17.00
C VAL A 25 -11.70 0.92 17.72
N LYS A 26 -13.02 1.01 17.57
CA LYS A 26 -13.85 2.04 18.22
C LYS A 26 -13.89 1.91 19.73
N LEU A 27 -13.95 0.70 20.25
CA LEU A 27 -14.02 0.43 21.69
C LEU A 27 -12.66 0.61 22.39
N THR A 28 -11.55 0.45 21.67
CA THR A 28 -10.21 0.48 22.27
C THR A 28 -9.51 1.83 22.18
N SER A 29 -9.98 2.75 21.32
CA SER A 29 -9.36 4.07 21.18
C SER A 29 -10.34 5.11 20.62
N PRO A 30 -10.32 6.38 21.09
CA PRO A 30 -11.19 7.46 20.62
C PRO A 30 -10.88 7.81 19.16
N GLY A 31 -11.93 8.17 18.37
CA GLY A 31 -11.81 8.64 17.00
C GLY A 31 -12.43 7.69 15.96
N PRO A 32 -12.23 7.92 14.64
CA PRO A 32 -12.81 7.09 13.57
C PRO A 32 -12.16 5.70 13.51
N ALA A 33 -12.93 4.66 13.15
CA ALA A 33 -12.39 3.31 12.95
C ALA A 33 -11.49 3.21 11.72
N MET A 34 -11.82 3.99 10.69
CA MET A 34 -11.07 4.06 9.44
C MET A 34 -10.02 5.16 9.48
N TYR A 35 -8.87 4.86 8.89
CA TYR A 35 -7.80 5.81 8.57
C TYR A 35 -7.70 5.97 7.06
N THR A 36 -7.54 7.19 6.61
CA THR A 36 -7.38 7.52 5.20
C THR A 36 -6.12 8.34 4.98
N GLN A 37 -5.44 8.11 3.86
CA GLN A 37 -4.23 8.82 3.49
C GLN A 37 -4.08 8.92 1.97
N SER A 38 -3.54 10.04 1.49
CA SER A 38 -3.22 10.19 0.06
C SER A 38 -2.03 9.32 -0.32
N ARG A 39 -2.13 8.64 -1.45
CA ARG A 39 -1.10 7.78 -2.02
C ARG A 39 -0.94 8.04 -3.51
N VAL A 40 0.25 7.73 -4.04
CA VAL A 40 0.54 7.78 -5.46
C VAL A 40 0.01 6.51 -6.12
N GLY A 41 -0.87 6.70 -7.09
CA GLY A 41 -1.45 5.64 -7.91
C GLY A 41 -0.75 5.53 -9.27
N ARG A 42 -1.48 4.94 -10.23
CA ARG A 42 -0.95 4.70 -11.57
C ARG A 42 -0.68 6.00 -12.34
N ASP A 43 0.48 6.08 -12.98
CA ASP A 43 0.74 7.09 -14.00
C ASP A 43 -0.02 6.71 -15.30
N ARG A 44 -0.99 7.55 -15.67
CA ARG A 44 -1.80 7.36 -16.90
C ARG A 44 -1.21 8.08 -18.10
N ARG A 45 -0.09 8.79 -17.95
CA ARG A 45 0.57 9.49 -19.05
C ARG A 45 1.21 8.50 -20.00
N ARG A 46 0.95 8.62 -21.29
CA ARG A 46 1.59 7.82 -22.33
C ARG A 46 2.89 8.50 -22.77
N GLY A 47 4.04 7.82 -22.63
CA GLY A 47 5.33 8.09 -23.28
C GLY A 47 5.80 9.55 -23.33
N ALA A 48 5.60 10.22 -24.44
CA ALA A 48 6.14 11.55 -24.76
C ALA A 48 5.56 12.73 -23.94
N ASP A 49 4.45 12.57 -23.22
CA ASP A 49 3.84 13.63 -22.41
C ASP A 49 4.56 13.89 -21.07
N ARG A 50 5.77 13.40 -20.91
CA ARG A 50 6.66 13.72 -19.77
C ARG A 50 7.45 15.01 -19.99
N THR A 51 6.85 16.03 -20.63
CA THR A 51 7.54 17.31 -20.85
C THR A 51 7.80 18.01 -19.52
N PRO A 52 9.04 18.48 -19.27
CA PRO A 52 9.33 19.42 -18.21
C PRO A 52 8.50 20.68 -18.43
N GLY A 53 7.55 20.97 -17.54
CA GLY A 53 6.70 22.15 -17.67
C GLY A 53 5.19 21.90 -17.69
N ASP A 54 4.73 20.65 -17.52
CA ASP A 54 3.32 20.35 -17.31
C ASP A 54 2.80 21.17 -16.10
N ARG A 55 1.83 22.09 -16.37
CA ARG A 55 1.25 23.05 -15.41
C ARG A 55 0.50 22.42 -14.24
N ARG A 56 0.48 21.11 -14.13
CA ARG A 56 -0.07 20.39 -12.97
C ARG A 56 0.92 20.50 -11.83
N ARG A 57 0.60 21.31 -10.85
CA ARG A 57 1.41 21.80 -9.73
C ARG A 57 2.16 20.76 -8.87
N SER A 58 2.01 19.44 -9.14
CA SER A 58 2.70 18.40 -8.37
C SER A 58 2.86 17.14 -9.23
N ASN A 59 4.04 16.99 -9.84
CA ASN A 59 4.37 15.77 -10.59
C ASN A 59 4.82 14.65 -9.64
N PHE A 60 3.86 14.01 -8.99
CA PHE A 60 4.11 12.86 -8.09
C PHE A 60 4.33 11.53 -8.84
N GLY A 61 4.58 11.54 -10.15
CA GLY A 61 4.78 10.32 -10.93
C GLY A 61 3.50 9.55 -11.27
N GLY A 62 2.35 9.86 -10.65
CA GLY A 62 1.07 9.22 -10.88
C GLY A 62 -0.10 10.02 -10.31
N GLY A 63 -1.34 9.61 -10.60
CA GLY A 63 -2.55 10.20 -10.01
C GLY A 63 -2.61 9.92 -8.52
N LEU A 64 -3.07 10.90 -7.70
CA LEU A 64 -3.28 10.67 -6.28
C LEU A 64 -4.63 9.97 -6.06
N PHE A 65 -4.66 9.06 -5.09
CA PHE A 65 -5.88 8.43 -4.61
C PHE A 65 -5.86 8.32 -3.08
N THR A 66 -7.03 8.12 -2.47
CA THR A 66 -7.17 7.93 -1.02
C THR A 66 -7.16 6.44 -0.69
N ILE A 67 -6.15 5.99 0.06
CA ILE A 67 -6.10 4.62 0.58
C ILE A 67 -6.93 4.49 1.86
N TYR A 68 -7.63 3.36 2.01
CA TYR A 68 -8.44 3.03 3.18
C TYR A 68 -7.74 1.95 4.02
N LYS A 69 -7.65 2.19 5.34
CA LYS A 69 -7.13 1.21 6.31
C LYS A 69 -7.93 1.29 7.61
N PHE A 70 -7.88 0.25 8.43
CA PHE A 70 -8.27 0.42 9.82
C PHE A 70 -7.22 1.23 10.57
N ARG A 71 -7.69 2.07 11.49
CA ARG A 71 -6.81 2.83 12.35
C ARG A 71 -6.07 1.90 13.30
N SER A 72 -4.76 1.84 13.17
CA SER A 72 -3.84 1.07 14.02
C SER A 72 -2.96 1.95 14.91
N MET A 73 -2.98 3.28 14.70
CA MET A 73 -2.23 4.26 15.48
C MET A 73 -3.17 5.26 16.18
N ARG A 74 -2.66 5.97 17.16
CA ARG A 74 -3.35 7.07 17.85
C ARG A 74 -3.70 8.17 16.85
N THR A 75 -4.74 8.95 17.14
CA THR A 75 -5.19 10.04 16.25
C THR A 75 -4.20 11.19 16.13
N ASP A 76 -3.33 11.35 17.13
CA ASP A 76 -2.27 12.36 17.19
C ASP A 76 -0.91 11.88 16.64
N ALA A 77 -0.85 10.66 16.07
CA ALA A 77 0.39 10.01 15.63
C ALA A 77 1.22 10.82 14.60
N GLU A 78 0.60 11.71 13.86
CA GLU A 78 1.23 12.58 12.84
C GLU A 78 0.90 14.06 13.07
N SER A 79 0.71 14.48 14.32
CA SER A 79 0.38 15.88 14.67
C SER A 79 1.43 16.91 14.21
N GLN A 80 2.67 16.49 13.98
CA GLN A 80 3.74 17.35 13.46
C GLN A 80 3.78 17.48 11.93
N GLY A 81 2.82 16.87 11.21
CA GLY A 81 2.67 17.02 9.75
C GLY A 81 3.77 16.40 8.89
N GLN A 82 4.79 15.79 9.47
CA GLN A 82 5.85 15.13 8.74
C GLN A 82 5.57 13.63 8.56
N ALA A 83 5.90 13.11 7.36
CA ALA A 83 5.83 11.68 7.08
C ALA A 83 6.97 10.96 7.81
N VAL A 84 6.65 10.32 8.94
CA VAL A 84 7.63 9.55 9.72
C VAL A 84 7.54 8.07 9.32
N TRP A 85 8.66 7.46 9.03
CA TRP A 85 8.74 6.01 8.78
C TRP A 85 8.35 5.25 10.05
N ALA A 86 7.63 4.14 9.88
CA ALA A 86 7.30 3.27 11.00
C ALA A 86 8.58 2.58 11.50
N VAL A 87 8.73 2.54 12.83
CA VAL A 87 9.83 1.84 13.49
C VAL A 87 9.31 0.63 14.26
N GLN A 88 10.20 -0.28 14.62
CA GLN A 88 9.84 -1.43 15.45
C GLN A 88 9.40 -0.93 16.85
N ASN A 89 8.29 -1.48 17.37
CA ASN A 89 7.68 -1.07 18.64
C ASN A 89 7.32 0.42 18.69
N ASP A 90 6.80 0.96 17.59
CA ASP A 90 6.41 2.35 17.46
C ASP A 90 5.37 2.72 18.55
N PRO A 91 5.67 3.69 19.45
CA PRO A 91 4.79 4.07 20.58
C PRO A 91 3.47 4.70 20.13
N ARG A 92 3.35 5.08 18.86
CA ARG A 92 2.12 5.60 18.26
C ARG A 92 1.08 4.53 17.98
N VAL A 93 1.49 3.24 17.97
CA VAL A 93 0.62 2.10 17.66
C VAL A 93 -0.24 1.77 18.89
N THR A 94 -1.55 1.61 18.69
CA THR A 94 -2.47 1.20 19.76
C THR A 94 -2.31 -0.30 20.06
N PRO A 95 -2.71 -0.79 21.26
CA PRO A 95 -2.63 -2.23 21.56
C PRO A 95 -3.35 -3.09 20.54
N ILE A 96 -4.58 -2.71 20.14
CA ILE A 96 -5.32 -3.41 19.06
C ILE A 96 -4.61 -3.22 17.72
N GLY A 97 -4.01 -2.05 17.48
CA GLY A 97 -3.26 -1.75 16.28
C GLY A 97 -2.06 -2.67 16.07
N THR A 98 -1.37 -3.06 17.15
CA THR A 98 -0.29 -4.05 17.09
C THR A 98 -0.80 -5.39 16.57
N PHE A 99 -1.95 -5.87 17.05
CA PHE A 99 -2.57 -7.09 16.54
C PHE A 99 -2.97 -6.96 15.07
N LEU A 100 -3.64 -5.84 14.71
CA LEU A 100 -4.12 -5.59 13.35
C LEU A 100 -2.95 -5.54 12.34
N ARG A 101 -1.85 -4.88 12.69
CA ARG A 101 -0.66 -4.78 11.83
C ARG A 101 0.05 -6.12 11.67
N LYS A 102 0.21 -6.88 12.75
CA LYS A 102 0.82 -8.22 12.71
C LYS A 102 -0.02 -9.22 11.91
N SER A 103 -1.34 -9.09 11.92
CA SER A 103 -2.27 -9.92 11.13
C SER A 103 -2.62 -9.35 9.76
N ARG A 104 -2.12 -8.15 9.40
CA ARG A 104 -2.48 -7.42 8.18
C ARG A 104 -3.98 -7.11 8.04
N LEU A 105 -4.76 -7.26 9.10
CA LEU A 105 -6.19 -6.95 9.10
C LEU A 105 -6.46 -5.45 8.91
N ASP A 106 -5.51 -4.60 9.32
CA ASP A 106 -5.59 -3.15 9.09
C ASP A 106 -5.62 -2.78 7.60
N GLU A 107 -5.11 -3.62 6.71
CA GLU A 107 -5.05 -3.38 5.27
C GLU A 107 -6.26 -3.92 4.49
N LEU A 108 -7.14 -4.73 5.11
CA LEU A 108 -8.32 -5.30 4.44
C LEU A 108 -9.24 -4.25 3.79
N PRO A 109 -9.45 -3.04 4.35
CA PRO A 109 -10.25 -2.01 3.69
C PRO A 109 -9.70 -1.54 2.34
N GLN A 110 -8.43 -1.83 1.98
CA GLN A 110 -7.90 -1.53 0.66
C GLN A 110 -8.61 -2.30 -0.46
N LEU A 111 -9.34 -3.37 -0.14
CA LEU A 111 -10.22 -4.03 -1.11
C LEU A 111 -11.29 -3.07 -1.67
N PHE A 112 -11.73 -2.05 -0.92
CA PHE A 112 -12.58 -0.98 -1.45
C PHE A 112 -11.84 -0.20 -2.55
N ASN A 113 -10.53 0.08 -2.38
CA ASN A 113 -9.73 0.75 -3.42
C ASN A 113 -9.62 -0.11 -4.69
N VAL A 114 -9.58 -1.43 -4.55
CA VAL A 114 -9.58 -2.34 -5.72
C VAL A 114 -10.91 -2.28 -6.44
N VAL A 115 -12.05 -2.31 -5.72
CA VAL A 115 -13.39 -2.20 -6.30
C VAL A 115 -13.60 -0.84 -6.97
N LEU A 116 -13.12 0.24 -6.36
CA LEU A 116 -13.15 1.59 -6.92
C LEU A 116 -12.21 1.75 -8.14
N GLY A 117 -11.30 0.79 -8.34
CA GLY A 117 -10.38 0.79 -9.49
C GLY A 117 -9.11 1.61 -9.30
N ASP A 118 -8.83 2.09 -8.09
CA ASP A 118 -7.59 2.81 -7.74
C ASP A 118 -6.41 1.85 -7.61
N MET A 119 -6.67 0.63 -7.12
CA MET A 119 -5.68 -0.41 -6.87
C MET A 119 -6.00 -1.71 -7.63
N ASN A 120 -5.03 -2.60 -7.69
CA ASN A 120 -5.16 -4.02 -7.97
C ASN A 120 -4.93 -4.82 -6.68
N ILE A 121 -5.22 -6.13 -6.69
CA ILE A 121 -4.81 -7.03 -5.60
C ILE A 121 -3.28 -7.14 -5.61
N VAL A 122 -2.69 -7.36 -6.78
CA VAL A 122 -1.24 -7.47 -6.98
C VAL A 122 -0.69 -6.26 -7.71
N GLY A 123 0.42 -5.73 -7.22
CA GLY A 123 1.13 -4.58 -7.80
C GLY A 123 2.15 -3.96 -6.85
N PRO A 124 2.89 -2.96 -7.29
CA PRO A 124 3.79 -2.19 -6.43
C PRO A 124 3.03 -1.57 -5.24
N ARG A 125 3.63 -1.60 -4.04
CA ARG A 125 3.01 -0.98 -2.85
C ARG A 125 2.88 0.53 -3.03
N PRO A 126 1.69 1.14 -2.81
CA PRO A 126 1.50 2.58 -2.99
C PRO A 126 2.28 3.39 -1.94
N GLU A 127 2.96 4.45 -2.39
CA GLU A 127 3.78 5.29 -1.52
C GLU A 127 3.12 6.65 -1.25
N ARG A 128 3.52 7.30 -0.14
CA ARG A 128 3.13 8.68 0.17
C ARG A 128 3.71 9.64 -0.86
N PRO A 129 2.99 10.70 -1.27
CA PRO A 129 3.47 11.63 -2.30
C PRO A 129 4.84 12.25 -1.97
N GLN A 130 5.05 12.67 -0.71
CA GLN A 130 6.31 13.29 -0.27
C GLN A 130 7.48 12.31 -0.40
N ILE A 131 7.30 11.07 0.12
CA ILE A 131 8.33 10.02 0.04
C ILE A 131 8.58 9.61 -1.43
N PHE A 132 7.53 9.57 -2.25
CA PHE A 132 7.67 9.25 -3.67
C PHE A 132 8.55 10.27 -4.40
N VAL A 133 8.35 11.57 -4.13
CA VAL A 133 9.16 12.66 -4.72
C VAL A 133 10.61 12.56 -4.26
N GLU A 134 10.84 12.38 -2.95
CA GLU A 134 12.18 12.25 -2.38
C GLU A 134 12.94 11.06 -2.97
N LEU A 135 12.33 9.88 -3.00
CA LEU A 135 12.95 8.68 -3.55
C LEU A 135 13.17 8.77 -5.07
N SER A 136 12.30 9.48 -5.78
CA SER A 136 12.48 9.73 -7.23
C SER A 136 13.68 10.61 -7.55
N GLN A 137 14.11 11.46 -6.62
CA GLN A 137 15.35 12.26 -6.78
C GLN A 137 16.61 11.42 -6.53
N GLN A 138 16.51 10.38 -5.70
CA GLN A 138 17.66 9.55 -5.29
C GLN A 138 17.80 8.26 -6.13
N ILE A 139 16.72 7.81 -6.77
CA ILE A 139 16.67 6.58 -7.58
C ILE A 139 15.97 6.91 -8.91
N SER A 140 16.73 6.94 -10.00
CA SER A 140 16.26 7.33 -11.35
C SER A 140 15.07 6.49 -11.82
N ASP A 141 15.07 5.19 -11.52
CA ASP A 141 14.04 4.24 -11.97
C ASP A 141 12.82 4.18 -11.04
N TYR A 142 12.86 4.89 -9.90
CA TYR A 142 11.77 4.86 -8.91
C TYR A 142 10.41 5.23 -9.50
N PRO A 143 10.26 6.25 -10.36
CA PRO A 143 8.98 6.62 -10.95
C PRO A 143 8.38 5.56 -11.87
N LEU A 144 9.19 4.65 -12.42
CA LEU A 144 8.71 3.61 -13.34
C LEU A 144 7.76 2.62 -12.66
N ARG A 145 7.86 2.45 -11.34
CA ARG A 145 6.95 1.61 -10.57
C ARG A 145 5.47 2.07 -10.64
N ALA A 146 5.24 3.36 -10.90
CA ALA A 146 3.90 3.90 -11.07
C ALA A 146 3.26 3.58 -12.45
N MET A 147 3.95 2.88 -13.35
CA MET A 147 3.36 2.42 -14.61
C MET A 147 2.27 1.36 -14.40
N ALA A 148 2.34 0.57 -13.32
CA ALA A 148 1.24 -0.31 -12.90
C ALA A 148 0.32 0.36 -11.88
N LYS A 149 -0.91 -0.17 -11.73
CA LYS A 149 -1.73 0.15 -10.57
C LYS A 149 -1.07 -0.40 -9.31
N PRO A 150 -1.10 0.34 -8.19
CA PRO A 150 -0.60 -0.17 -6.93
C PRO A 150 -1.37 -1.40 -6.47
N GLY A 151 -0.70 -2.27 -5.70
CA GLY A 151 -1.27 -3.51 -5.17
C GLY A 151 -1.38 -3.53 -3.65
N ILE A 152 -2.30 -4.36 -3.14
CA ILE A 152 -2.37 -4.73 -1.71
C ILE A 152 -1.16 -5.60 -1.38
N THR A 153 -0.85 -6.56 -2.26
CA THR A 153 0.38 -7.36 -2.24
C THR A 153 1.17 -7.17 -3.53
N GLY A 154 2.40 -7.68 -3.61
CA GLY A 154 3.24 -7.56 -4.79
C GLY A 154 4.51 -8.36 -4.69
N LEU A 155 5.22 -8.50 -5.82
CA LEU A 155 6.45 -9.29 -5.90
C LEU A 155 7.51 -8.79 -4.91
N ALA A 156 7.66 -7.47 -4.76
CA ALA A 156 8.54 -6.88 -3.77
C ALA A 156 8.12 -7.25 -2.33
N GLN A 157 6.82 -7.21 -2.01
CA GLN A 157 6.31 -7.44 -0.66
C GLN A 157 6.46 -8.88 -0.17
N ILE A 158 6.48 -9.87 -1.09
CA ILE A 158 6.71 -11.28 -0.72
C ILE A 158 8.18 -11.66 -0.62
N ASN A 159 9.09 -10.93 -1.31
CA ASN A 159 10.52 -11.25 -1.36
C ASN A 159 11.39 -10.31 -0.50
N HIS A 160 10.90 -9.10 -0.21
CA HIS A 160 11.67 -8.10 0.54
C HIS A 160 10.79 -7.45 1.61
N THR A 161 11.20 -7.55 2.86
CA THR A 161 10.30 -7.29 3.99
C THR A 161 10.31 -5.84 4.47
N TYR A 162 11.46 -5.15 4.45
CA TYR A 162 11.60 -3.82 5.07
C TYR A 162 12.53 -2.89 4.30
N ASP A 163 12.09 -1.63 4.21
CA ASP A 163 12.90 -0.54 3.73
C ASP A 163 13.59 0.13 4.94
N THR A 164 14.84 -0.23 5.20
CA THR A 164 15.63 0.33 6.31
C THR A 164 16.69 1.33 5.84
N CYS A 165 17.03 1.32 4.55
CA CYS A 165 18.01 2.20 3.93
C CYS A 165 17.72 2.34 2.42
N LEU A 166 18.43 3.27 1.77
CA LEU A 166 18.23 3.53 0.34
C LEU A 166 18.52 2.30 -0.53
N GLU A 167 19.47 1.46 -0.14
CA GLU A 167 19.80 0.24 -0.89
C GLU A 167 18.65 -0.78 -0.82
N SER A 168 18.01 -0.91 0.34
CA SER A 168 16.81 -1.78 0.46
C SER A 168 15.66 -1.30 -0.43
N VAL A 169 15.49 0.02 -0.57
CA VAL A 169 14.52 0.60 -1.50
C VAL A 169 14.88 0.28 -2.95
N ARG A 170 16.17 0.31 -3.33
CA ARG A 170 16.63 -0.07 -4.68
C ARG A 170 16.28 -1.52 -5.00
N ILE A 171 16.49 -2.43 -4.05
CA ILE A 171 16.10 -3.85 -4.20
C ILE A 171 14.60 -3.99 -4.42
N LYS A 172 13.78 -3.30 -3.62
CA LYS A 172 12.33 -3.25 -3.77
C LYS A 172 11.91 -2.74 -5.15
N VAL A 173 12.53 -1.67 -5.64
CA VAL A 173 12.27 -1.12 -6.98
C VAL A 173 12.59 -2.17 -8.07
N ARG A 174 13.69 -2.92 -7.95
CA ARG A 174 14.01 -4.00 -8.89
C ARG A 174 12.91 -5.04 -8.98
N TYR A 175 12.37 -5.51 -7.84
CA TYR A 175 11.23 -6.43 -7.81
C TYR A 175 9.96 -5.82 -8.41
N ASP A 176 9.68 -4.54 -8.13
CA ASP A 176 8.52 -3.84 -8.71
C ASP A 176 8.65 -3.75 -10.24
N LEU A 177 9.86 -3.44 -10.77
CA LEU A 177 10.11 -3.39 -12.20
C LEU A 177 10.13 -4.77 -12.87
N GLU A 178 10.62 -5.80 -12.16
CA GLU A 178 10.52 -7.19 -12.61
C GLU A 178 9.04 -7.60 -12.75
N TYR A 179 8.21 -7.29 -11.74
CA TYR A 179 6.77 -7.53 -11.82
C TYR A 179 6.15 -6.88 -13.06
N LEU A 180 6.50 -5.62 -13.38
CA LEU A 180 6.01 -4.92 -14.56
C LEU A 180 6.30 -5.68 -15.87
N ARG A 181 7.43 -6.40 -15.94
CA ARG A 181 7.84 -7.16 -17.11
C ARG A 181 7.10 -8.49 -17.26
N VAL A 182 6.79 -9.14 -16.12
CA VAL A 182 6.21 -10.49 -16.09
C VAL A 182 4.75 -10.53 -15.67
N ALA A 183 4.09 -9.37 -15.55
CA ALA A 183 2.73 -9.25 -15.08
C ALA A 183 1.74 -10.00 -15.98
N THR A 184 1.21 -11.10 -15.49
CA THR A 184 0.17 -11.92 -16.09
C THR A 184 -0.78 -12.38 -15.00
N ILE A 185 -1.95 -12.89 -15.37
CA ILE A 185 -2.90 -13.46 -14.40
C ILE A 185 -2.28 -14.61 -13.59
N TRP A 186 -1.42 -15.42 -14.19
CA TRP A 186 -0.73 -16.51 -13.52
C TRP A 186 0.31 -16.01 -12.52
N THR A 187 1.04 -14.97 -12.89
CA THR A 187 1.98 -14.29 -11.98
C THR A 187 1.23 -13.71 -10.77
N ASP A 188 0.08 -13.04 -11.00
CA ASP A 188 -0.74 -12.50 -9.94
C ASP A 188 -1.24 -13.61 -8.99
N LEU A 189 -1.78 -14.70 -9.53
CA LEU A 189 -2.24 -15.84 -8.71
C LEU A 189 -1.10 -16.45 -7.89
N ARG A 190 0.10 -16.59 -8.49
CA ARG A 190 1.29 -17.09 -7.76
C ARG A 190 1.69 -16.15 -6.62
N ILE A 191 1.70 -14.83 -6.86
CA ILE A 191 2.03 -13.83 -5.83
C ILE A 191 0.99 -13.85 -4.71
N MET A 192 -0.31 -13.94 -5.05
CA MET A 192 -1.40 -14.05 -4.07
C MET A 192 -1.23 -15.30 -3.20
N ALA A 193 -0.96 -16.46 -3.80
CA ALA A 193 -0.71 -17.70 -3.07
C ALA A 193 0.53 -17.59 -2.18
N SER A 194 1.62 -16.97 -2.66
CA SER A 194 2.86 -16.75 -1.90
C SER A 194 2.69 -15.72 -0.76
N THR A 195 1.67 -14.87 -0.83
CA THR A 195 1.37 -13.90 0.23
C THR A 195 0.85 -14.59 1.49
N ILE A 196 0.11 -15.71 1.36
CA ILE A 196 -0.48 -16.42 2.49
C ILE A 196 0.58 -16.88 3.51
N PRO A 197 1.65 -17.62 3.14
CA PRO A 197 2.68 -18.02 4.09
C PRO A 197 3.45 -16.82 4.66
N VAL A 198 3.67 -15.74 3.89
CA VAL A 198 4.32 -14.53 4.39
C VAL A 198 3.50 -13.87 5.49
N MET A 199 2.16 -13.84 5.34
CA MET A 199 1.26 -13.34 6.38
C MET A 199 1.22 -14.26 7.60
N LEU A 200 1.10 -15.57 7.42
CA LEU A 200 1.01 -16.55 8.51
C LEU A 200 2.32 -16.64 9.33
N LEU A 201 3.48 -16.57 8.67
CA LEU A 201 4.78 -16.57 9.30
C LEU A 201 5.16 -15.20 9.89
N ARG A 202 4.25 -14.20 9.81
CA ARG A 202 4.44 -12.83 10.30
C ARG A 202 5.70 -12.15 9.75
N ARG A 203 6.15 -12.54 8.56
CA ARG A 203 7.26 -11.87 7.89
C ARG A 203 6.76 -10.52 7.38
N GLY A 204 7.33 -9.43 7.91
CA GLY A 204 7.01 -8.07 7.44
C GLY A 204 5.81 -7.37 8.11
N GLY A 205 5.39 -7.75 9.32
CA GLY A 205 4.46 -7.00 10.17
C GLY A 205 5.18 -6.48 11.43
N TRP A 206 5.28 -5.17 11.59
CA TRP A 206 5.70 -4.52 12.84
C TRP A 206 4.50 -4.23 13.71
#